data_ab103414beeb17e5987dc4d1ce310f4d
#
_entry.id   ab103414beeb17e5987dc4d1ce310f4d
#
_cell.length_a   1.000
_cell.length_b   1.000
_cell.length_c   1.000
_cell.angle_alpha   90.00
_cell.angle_beta   90.00
_cell.angle_gamma   90.00
#
_symmetry.space_group_name_H-M   'P 1'
#
loop_
_entity.id
_entity.type
_entity.pdbx_description
1 polymer ?
#
loop_
_entity_poly.entity_id
_entity_poly.type
_entity_poly.pdbx_seq_one_letter_code
_entity_poly.pdbx_strand_id
1 'polypeptide(L)'
;MPDPQRVDELASKHLLPRNHYMSSENSKTSQPQADKLRVLFVTEDDPLYVIQFFKVFFAEYPRNKLDIIGTTVVEAFHEPIWKTAWRMFRFYGLVDFIRLSLRFVGVKLRGESIANLAKKNGIEVVPANSVNSLEYIKTAESLVPDVVVSVAAPEIFRDEILGVPRIKCINIHSGRLPIYRGMMPNFWQLLNGESHATITVHEMAKKLDAGGVIKTKDFPLKDRDSLDRVIVGTKQDGARLMIEVLCDIQSGKLDATQLDMKDASYFSFPQPKDVRALRKRGHKML
;
A
#
# COMPACT_ATOMS: atom_id res chain seq x y z
N MET A 1 -57.02 32.48 34.85
CA MET A 1 -57.78 32.03 36.03
C MET A 1 -59.13 31.55 35.60
N PRO A 2 -59.63 30.39 35.98
CA PRO A 2 -59.47 29.68 37.23
C PRO A 2 -58.78 28.30 37.01
N ASP A 3 -58.13 27.87 37.92
CA ASP A 3 -58.01 27.15 39.21
C ASP A 3 -58.29 25.61 39.10
N PRO A 4 -57.43 24.84 39.74
CA PRO A 4 -57.34 23.40 39.58
C PRO A 4 -58.14 22.66 40.65
N GLN A 5 -58.19 21.35 40.59
CA GLN A 5 -58.69 20.35 41.53
C GLN A 5 -59.99 19.66 41.18
N ARG A 6 -59.83 18.38 40.91
CA ARG A 6 -60.56 17.26 41.52
C ARG A 6 -59.99 15.97 40.90
N VAL A 7 -59.12 15.30 41.60
CA VAL A 7 -59.26 14.40 42.76
C VAL A 7 -60.02 13.12 42.41
N ASP A 8 -59.28 12.10 42.42
CA ASP A 8 -59.45 10.75 42.99
C ASP A 8 -60.73 9.94 42.74
N GLU A 9 -60.41 8.70 42.72
CA GLU A 9 -61.20 7.49 43.06
C GLU A 9 -61.83 6.73 41.92
N LEU A 10 -61.20 5.63 41.61
CA LEU A 10 -61.80 4.34 41.90
C LEU A 10 -60.77 3.22 41.74
N ALA A 11 -60.49 2.73 42.95
CA ALA A 11 -59.63 1.56 43.18
C ALA A 11 -60.36 0.25 42.87
N SER A 12 -59.53 -0.74 42.68
CA SER A 12 -59.61 -2.09 43.20
C SER A 12 -60.19 -3.20 42.35
N LYS A 13 -59.39 -4.24 42.31
CA LYS A 13 -59.64 -5.67 42.29
C LYS A 13 -59.66 -6.37 40.90
N HIS A 14 -58.55 -7.04 40.61
CA HIS A 14 -58.57 -8.53 40.67
C HIS A 14 -57.15 -9.11 40.71
N LEU A 15 -57.03 -10.07 41.63
CA LEU A 15 -55.85 -10.87 41.98
C LEU A 15 -55.50 -11.93 40.90
N LEU A 16 -54.19 -12.04 40.61
CA LEU A 16 -53.23 -13.16 40.40
C LEU A 16 -53.73 -14.50 39.78
N PRO A 17 -52.85 -15.23 39.02
CA PRO A 17 -51.73 -15.90 39.68
C PRO A 17 -50.37 -15.84 38.96
N ARG A 18 -49.34 -16.05 39.76
CA ARG A 18 -47.94 -16.31 39.40
C ARG A 18 -47.83 -17.57 38.54
N ASN A 19 -47.00 -17.49 37.48
CA ASN A 19 -46.27 -18.66 37.01
C ASN A 19 -44.83 -18.29 36.72
N HIS A 20 -43.95 -18.93 37.48
CA HIS A 20 -42.50 -19.02 37.22
C HIS A 20 -42.27 -19.76 35.93
N TYR A 21 -41.53 -19.14 35.01
CA TYR A 21 -40.63 -19.84 34.12
C TYR A 21 -39.37 -19.04 33.97
N MET A 22 -38.30 -19.52 34.63
CA MET A 22 -36.93 -19.15 34.33
C MET A 22 -36.61 -19.72 32.94
N SER A 23 -36.22 -18.85 32.03
CA SER A 23 -35.34 -19.22 30.92
C SER A 23 -34.37 -18.08 30.73
N SER A 24 -33.16 -18.40 31.13
CA SER A 24 -31.97 -17.63 30.86
C SER A 24 -31.70 -17.57 29.36
N GLU A 25 -32.18 -16.57 28.68
CA GLU A 25 -31.67 -16.25 27.35
C GLU A 25 -30.40 -15.40 27.50
N ASN A 26 -29.28 -16.09 27.30
CA ASN A 26 -27.98 -15.53 27.03
C ASN A 26 -28.07 -14.70 25.73
N SER A 27 -28.52 -13.47 25.81
CA SER A 27 -28.30 -12.51 24.73
C SER A 27 -26.81 -12.20 24.67
N LYS A 28 -26.08 -12.98 23.88
CA LYS A 28 -24.78 -12.56 23.36
C LYS A 28 -25.06 -11.28 22.58
N THR A 29 -24.84 -10.14 23.22
CA THR A 29 -24.68 -8.86 22.56
C THR A 29 -23.50 -9.00 21.63
N SER A 30 -23.76 -9.31 20.36
CA SER A 30 -22.78 -9.18 19.29
C SER A 30 -22.44 -7.68 19.26
N GLN A 31 -21.24 -7.33 19.71
CA GLN A 31 -20.68 -6.00 19.43
C GLN A 31 -20.80 -5.76 17.93
N PRO A 32 -21.26 -4.58 17.49
CA PRO A 32 -21.29 -4.28 16.06
C PRO A 32 -19.89 -4.50 15.52
N GLN A 33 -19.77 -5.44 14.59
CA GLN A 33 -18.51 -5.73 13.90
C GLN A 33 -18.14 -4.42 13.18
N ALA A 34 -17.06 -3.78 13.62
CA ALA A 34 -16.59 -2.56 12.99
C ALA A 34 -16.44 -2.82 11.47
N ASP A 35 -16.99 -1.95 10.66
CA ASP A 35 -16.94 -2.08 9.20
C ASP A 35 -15.50 -2.25 8.75
N LYS A 36 -15.27 -3.17 7.80
CA LYS A 36 -13.95 -3.40 7.23
C LYS A 36 -13.49 -2.16 6.48
N LEU A 37 -12.21 -1.84 6.60
CA LEU A 37 -11.60 -0.78 5.81
C LEU A 37 -11.54 -1.18 4.33
N ARG A 38 -12.15 -0.39 3.45
CA ARG A 38 -12.21 -0.64 2.00
C ARG A 38 -10.96 -0.06 1.32
N VAL A 39 -10.15 -0.94 0.75
CA VAL A 39 -8.84 -0.60 0.19
C VAL A 39 -8.80 -0.87 -1.30
N LEU A 40 -8.44 0.14 -2.08
CA LEU A 40 -8.15 0.05 -3.52
C LEU A 40 -6.64 0.19 -3.74
N PHE A 41 -6.00 -0.81 -4.34
CA PHE A 41 -4.60 -0.72 -4.73
C PHE A 41 -4.42 -0.16 -6.13
N VAL A 42 -3.36 0.64 -6.31
CA VAL A 42 -2.87 1.10 -7.62
C VAL A 42 -1.39 0.75 -7.74
N THR A 43 -1.00 0.08 -8.82
CA THR A 43 0.36 -0.44 -9.01
C THR A 43 0.73 -0.54 -10.48
N GLU A 44 2.03 -0.76 -10.77
CA GLU A 44 2.52 -1.23 -12.07
C GLU A 44 2.66 -2.77 -12.10
N ASP A 45 2.63 -3.38 -13.29
CA ASP A 45 2.87 -4.84 -13.44
C ASP A 45 4.37 -5.15 -13.50
N ASP A 46 5.04 -5.08 -12.36
CA ASP A 46 6.41 -5.60 -12.23
C ASP A 46 6.39 -7.02 -11.63
N PRO A 47 6.57 -8.08 -12.47
CA PRO A 47 6.50 -9.45 -12.02
C PRO A 47 7.77 -9.94 -11.32
N LEU A 48 8.81 -9.10 -11.20
CA LEU A 48 10.06 -9.45 -10.53
C LEU A 48 10.12 -8.94 -9.10
N TYR A 49 9.79 -7.67 -8.90
CA TYR A 49 10.00 -6.98 -7.62
C TYR A 49 8.71 -6.52 -6.96
N VAL A 50 7.85 -5.77 -7.65
CA VAL A 50 6.61 -5.27 -7.04
C VAL A 50 5.67 -6.42 -6.66
N ILE A 51 5.66 -7.50 -7.42
CA ILE A 51 4.89 -8.71 -7.10
C ILE A 51 5.26 -9.31 -5.72
N GLN A 52 6.50 -9.10 -5.22
CA GLN A 52 6.92 -9.61 -3.91
C GLN A 52 6.16 -8.94 -2.76
N PHE A 53 5.80 -7.67 -2.92
CA PHE A 53 4.89 -6.98 -1.99
C PHE A 53 3.53 -7.67 -1.98
N PHE A 54 2.91 -7.86 -3.13
CA PHE A 54 1.56 -8.44 -3.21
C PHE A 54 1.50 -9.91 -2.79
N LYS A 55 2.56 -10.70 -3.04
CA LYS A 55 2.66 -12.08 -2.54
C LYS A 55 2.54 -12.15 -1.02
N VAL A 56 3.25 -11.28 -0.31
CA VAL A 56 3.19 -11.21 1.16
C VAL A 56 1.88 -10.58 1.62
N PHE A 57 1.48 -9.47 1.02
CA PHE A 57 0.26 -8.76 1.43
C PHE A 57 -0.97 -9.65 1.33
N PHE A 58 -1.22 -10.29 0.19
CA PHE A 58 -2.40 -11.13 0.00
C PHE A 58 -2.38 -12.43 0.82
N ALA A 59 -1.20 -12.89 1.24
CA ALA A 59 -1.08 -14.04 2.13
C ALA A 59 -1.35 -13.69 3.61
N GLU A 60 -0.98 -12.47 4.05
CA GLU A 60 -0.90 -12.13 5.47
C GLU A 60 -1.97 -11.13 5.94
N TYR A 61 -2.68 -10.40 5.04
CA TYR A 61 -3.62 -9.35 5.49
C TYR A 61 -4.85 -9.94 6.22
N PRO A 62 -5.34 -9.28 7.29
CA PRO A 62 -6.47 -9.74 8.08
C PRO A 62 -7.79 -9.47 7.37
N ARG A 63 -8.37 -10.49 6.73
CA ARG A 63 -9.62 -10.42 5.95
C ARG A 63 -10.85 -10.03 6.78
N ASN A 64 -10.77 -10.11 8.08
CA ASN A 64 -11.82 -9.65 8.99
C ASN A 64 -11.79 -8.14 9.27
N LYS A 65 -10.66 -7.46 8.98
CA LYS A 65 -10.48 -6.02 9.18
C LYS A 65 -10.42 -5.24 7.87
N LEU A 66 -9.85 -5.84 6.83
CA LEU A 66 -9.60 -5.19 5.55
C LEU A 66 -10.43 -5.85 4.45
N ASP A 67 -11.04 -5.02 3.61
CA ASP A 67 -11.74 -5.41 2.38
C ASP A 67 -10.97 -4.85 1.19
N ILE A 68 -10.28 -5.72 0.44
CA ILE A 68 -9.55 -5.30 -0.75
C ILE A 68 -10.53 -5.30 -1.91
N ILE A 69 -11.10 -4.13 -2.17
CA ILE A 69 -12.18 -3.94 -3.15
C ILE A 69 -11.71 -3.97 -4.59
N GLY A 70 -10.41 -3.86 -4.84
CA GLY A 70 -9.83 -3.95 -6.17
C GLY A 70 -8.34 -3.70 -6.19
N THR A 71 -7.72 -4.11 -7.30
CA THR A 71 -6.32 -3.79 -7.62
C THR A 71 -6.26 -3.28 -9.05
N THR A 72 -5.85 -2.03 -9.22
CA THR A 72 -5.59 -1.40 -10.51
C THR A 72 -4.14 -1.64 -10.89
N VAL A 73 -3.94 -2.28 -12.02
CA VAL A 73 -2.61 -2.53 -12.58
C VAL A 73 -2.46 -1.66 -13.83
N VAL A 74 -1.68 -0.60 -13.71
CA VAL A 74 -1.41 0.33 -14.80
C VAL A 74 -0.19 -0.14 -15.57
N GLU A 75 -0.26 -0.10 -16.90
CA GLU A 75 0.92 -0.41 -17.70
C GLU A 75 2.01 0.64 -17.46
N ALA A 76 3.21 0.16 -17.09
CA ALA A 76 4.36 1.04 -16.94
C ALA A 76 4.70 1.67 -18.28
N PHE A 77 4.75 2.99 -18.30
CA PHE A 77 5.18 3.86 -19.39
C PHE A 77 5.19 3.25 -20.79
N HIS A 78 4.52 3.88 -21.74
CA HIS A 78 4.56 3.58 -23.18
C HIS A 78 5.96 3.81 -23.79
N GLU A 79 7.01 3.38 -23.08
CA GLU A 79 8.37 3.45 -23.61
C GLU A 79 8.63 2.22 -24.48
N PRO A 80 9.19 2.38 -25.70
CA PRO A 80 9.54 1.25 -26.52
C PRO A 80 10.44 0.25 -25.79
N ILE A 81 10.12 -1.04 -25.86
CA ILE A 81 10.83 -2.13 -25.15
C ILE A 81 12.36 -2.08 -25.34
N TRP A 82 12.83 -1.70 -26.53
CA TRP A 82 14.27 -1.60 -26.81
C TRP A 82 14.96 -0.52 -25.97
N LYS A 83 14.27 0.60 -25.65
CA LYS A 83 14.83 1.66 -24.79
C LYS A 83 14.93 1.17 -23.35
N THR A 84 13.90 0.51 -22.86
CA THR A 84 13.92 -0.11 -21.53
C THR A 84 15.01 -1.17 -21.44
N ALA A 85 15.12 -2.06 -22.44
CA ALA A 85 16.15 -3.09 -22.49
C ALA A 85 17.56 -2.48 -22.50
N TRP A 86 17.79 -1.42 -23.30
CA TRP A 86 19.07 -0.71 -23.34
C TRP A 86 19.41 -0.05 -22.00
N ARG A 87 18.43 0.61 -21.34
CA ARG A 87 18.59 1.18 -20.00
C ARG A 87 18.95 0.12 -18.97
N MET A 88 18.26 -1.03 -18.99
CA MET A 88 18.54 -2.15 -18.09
C MET A 88 19.92 -2.77 -18.37
N PHE A 89 20.28 -2.96 -19.62
CA PHE A 89 21.61 -3.43 -19.99
C PHE A 89 22.73 -2.50 -19.46
N ARG A 90 22.58 -1.20 -19.61
CA ARG A 90 23.54 -0.23 -19.09
C ARG A 90 23.58 -0.20 -17.54
N PHE A 91 22.45 -0.49 -16.89
CA PHE A 91 22.34 -0.51 -15.44
C PHE A 91 22.91 -1.81 -14.85
N TYR A 92 22.52 -2.97 -15.35
CA TYR A 92 22.94 -4.25 -14.80
C TYR A 92 24.28 -4.75 -15.36
N GLY A 93 24.68 -4.35 -16.57
CA GLY A 93 25.77 -4.93 -17.31
C GLY A 93 25.40 -6.28 -17.93
N LEU A 94 26.27 -6.81 -18.79
CA LEU A 94 25.93 -7.96 -19.64
C LEU A 94 25.47 -9.21 -18.86
N VAL A 95 26.24 -9.62 -17.86
CA VAL A 95 25.98 -10.89 -17.14
C VAL A 95 24.68 -10.80 -16.33
N ASP A 96 24.51 -9.74 -15.53
CA ASP A 96 23.33 -9.59 -14.71
C ASP A 96 22.10 -9.27 -15.54
N PHE A 97 22.26 -8.57 -16.66
CA PHE A 97 21.17 -8.34 -17.62
C PHE A 97 20.66 -9.66 -18.23
N ILE A 98 21.55 -10.56 -18.65
CA ILE A 98 21.15 -11.88 -19.17
C ILE A 98 20.43 -12.69 -18.09
N ARG A 99 20.98 -12.75 -16.87
CA ARG A 99 20.33 -13.45 -15.73
C ARG A 99 18.94 -12.92 -15.43
N LEU A 100 18.80 -11.59 -15.38
CA LEU A 100 17.52 -10.94 -15.12
C LEU A 100 16.52 -11.19 -16.25
N SER A 101 16.97 -11.16 -17.51
CA SER A 101 16.15 -11.46 -18.70
C SER A 101 15.64 -12.90 -18.67
N LEU A 102 16.50 -13.88 -18.36
CA LEU A 102 16.09 -15.28 -18.21
C LEU A 102 15.08 -15.45 -17.06
N ARG A 103 15.30 -14.79 -15.91
CA ARG A 103 14.34 -14.76 -14.79
C ARG A 103 13.01 -14.17 -15.22
N PHE A 104 13.02 -13.05 -15.95
CA PHE A 104 11.81 -12.41 -16.47
C PHE A 104 11.02 -13.31 -17.42
N VAL A 105 11.71 -13.94 -18.40
CA VAL A 105 11.07 -14.90 -19.31
C VAL A 105 10.46 -16.06 -18.53
N GLY A 106 11.18 -16.65 -17.58
CA GLY A 106 10.67 -17.73 -16.74
C GLY A 106 9.43 -17.34 -15.93
N VAL A 107 9.37 -16.12 -15.40
CA VAL A 107 8.21 -15.59 -14.68
C VAL A 107 7.02 -15.40 -15.63
N LYS A 108 7.24 -14.85 -16.83
CA LYS A 108 6.19 -14.67 -17.85
C LYS A 108 5.65 -16.01 -18.35
N LEU A 109 6.50 -17.00 -18.58
CA LEU A 109 6.07 -18.36 -18.99
C LEU A 109 5.21 -19.05 -17.92
N ARG A 110 5.43 -18.77 -16.63
CA ARG A 110 4.58 -19.25 -15.53
C ARG A 110 3.29 -18.44 -15.35
N GLY A 111 3.07 -17.40 -16.18
CA GLY A 111 1.91 -16.52 -16.07
C GLY A 111 1.87 -15.71 -14.77
N GLU A 112 3.03 -15.47 -14.15
CA GLU A 112 3.10 -14.65 -12.94
C GLU A 112 2.92 -13.17 -13.31
N SER A 113 1.86 -12.55 -12.78
CA SER A 113 1.59 -11.12 -12.85
C SER A 113 0.81 -10.70 -11.60
N ILE A 114 0.83 -9.42 -11.28
CA ILE A 114 0.07 -8.90 -10.13
C ILE A 114 -1.43 -9.08 -10.38
N ALA A 115 -1.89 -8.85 -11.61
CA ALA A 115 -3.29 -9.07 -11.99
C ALA A 115 -3.73 -10.54 -11.78
N ASN A 116 -2.92 -11.51 -12.21
CA ASN A 116 -3.22 -12.93 -12.01
C ASN A 116 -3.17 -13.31 -10.52
N LEU A 117 -2.25 -12.72 -9.76
CA LEU A 117 -2.15 -12.95 -8.33
C LEU A 117 -3.39 -12.39 -7.58
N ALA A 118 -3.86 -11.19 -7.94
CA ALA A 118 -5.09 -10.60 -7.41
C ALA A 118 -6.31 -11.50 -7.68
N LYS A 119 -6.50 -11.92 -8.95
CA LYS A 119 -7.59 -12.83 -9.34
C LYS A 119 -7.57 -14.15 -8.55
N LYS A 120 -6.39 -14.75 -8.35
CA LYS A 120 -6.23 -15.99 -7.55
C LYS A 120 -6.63 -15.80 -6.09
N ASN A 121 -6.56 -14.59 -5.57
CA ASN A 121 -6.98 -14.24 -4.21
C ASN A 121 -8.44 -13.73 -4.13
N GLY A 122 -9.20 -13.78 -5.24
CA GLY A 122 -10.58 -13.31 -5.31
C GLY A 122 -10.72 -11.79 -5.31
N ILE A 123 -9.66 -11.07 -5.69
CA ILE A 123 -9.63 -9.60 -5.74
C ILE A 123 -9.86 -9.16 -7.19
N GLU A 124 -10.78 -8.22 -7.38
CA GLU A 124 -11.09 -7.66 -8.68
C GLU A 124 -9.90 -6.88 -9.26
N VAL A 125 -9.67 -7.04 -10.57
CA VAL A 125 -8.68 -6.23 -11.30
C VAL A 125 -9.43 -5.10 -12.00
N VAL A 126 -9.24 -3.89 -11.51
CA VAL A 126 -9.88 -2.68 -12.05
C VAL A 126 -9.04 -2.15 -13.21
N PRO A 127 -9.58 -2.14 -14.43
CA PRO A 127 -8.82 -1.68 -15.59
C PRO A 127 -8.57 -0.17 -15.54
N ALA A 128 -7.38 0.26 -15.96
CA ALA A 128 -7.06 1.68 -16.16
C ALA A 128 -5.97 1.84 -17.20
N ASN A 129 -6.16 2.77 -18.14
CA ASN A 129 -5.10 3.26 -19.00
C ASN A 129 -4.29 4.35 -18.31
N SER A 130 -4.93 5.15 -17.47
CA SER A 130 -4.35 6.18 -16.62
C SER A 130 -5.23 6.37 -15.38
N VAL A 131 -4.59 6.48 -14.21
CA VAL A 131 -5.31 6.74 -12.95
C VAL A 131 -5.90 8.15 -12.89
N ASN A 132 -5.43 9.04 -13.74
CA ASN A 132 -5.92 10.42 -13.83
C ASN A 132 -7.01 10.60 -14.91
N SER A 133 -7.43 9.52 -15.60
CA SER A 133 -8.51 9.61 -16.58
C SER A 133 -9.86 9.76 -15.90
N LEU A 134 -10.75 10.55 -16.50
CA LEU A 134 -12.11 10.75 -15.97
C LEU A 134 -12.88 9.42 -15.84
N GLU A 135 -12.66 8.49 -16.76
CA GLU A 135 -13.26 7.16 -16.74
C GLU A 135 -12.84 6.37 -15.51
N TYR A 136 -11.51 6.33 -15.23
CA TYR A 136 -10.99 5.63 -14.06
C TYR A 136 -11.43 6.29 -12.75
N ILE A 137 -11.43 7.62 -12.68
CA ILE A 137 -11.87 8.36 -11.49
C ILE A 137 -13.32 7.99 -11.14
N LYS A 138 -14.23 8.01 -12.12
CA LYS A 138 -15.61 7.59 -11.91
C LYS A 138 -15.74 6.13 -11.46
N THR A 139 -14.93 5.23 -12.04
CA THR A 139 -14.88 3.83 -11.62
C THR A 139 -14.42 3.72 -10.18
N ALA A 140 -13.32 4.39 -9.83
CA ALA A 140 -12.77 4.38 -8.47
C ALA A 140 -13.74 4.98 -7.44
N GLU A 141 -14.44 6.07 -7.79
CA GLU A 141 -15.50 6.66 -6.95
C GLU A 141 -16.67 5.69 -6.71
N SER A 142 -17.08 4.95 -7.75
CA SER A 142 -18.17 3.97 -7.62
C SER A 142 -17.85 2.80 -6.69
N LEU A 143 -16.56 2.50 -6.51
CA LEU A 143 -16.07 1.50 -5.56
C LEU A 143 -16.08 2.01 -4.11
N VAL A 144 -16.25 3.29 -3.87
CA VAL A 144 -16.29 3.93 -2.53
C VAL A 144 -15.13 3.45 -1.65
N PRO A 145 -13.86 3.69 -2.02
CA PRO A 145 -12.72 3.30 -1.21
C PRO A 145 -12.57 4.19 0.03
N ASP A 146 -12.19 3.60 1.16
CA ASP A 146 -11.72 4.36 2.32
C ASP A 146 -10.30 4.87 2.09
N VAL A 147 -9.46 3.99 1.57
CA VAL A 147 -8.04 4.26 1.31
C VAL A 147 -7.67 3.80 -0.10
N VAL A 148 -6.97 4.66 -0.82
CA VAL A 148 -6.27 4.28 -2.05
C VAL A 148 -4.79 4.11 -1.72
N VAL A 149 -4.24 2.94 -2.01
CA VAL A 149 -2.83 2.59 -1.74
C VAL A 149 -2.05 2.53 -3.03
N SER A 150 -1.07 3.41 -3.18
CA SER A 150 -0.10 3.37 -4.27
C SER A 150 1.09 2.47 -3.90
N VAL A 151 1.41 1.51 -4.77
CA VAL A 151 2.59 0.66 -4.67
C VAL A 151 3.32 0.70 -6.01
N ALA A 152 4.35 1.56 -6.12
CA ALA A 152 5.09 1.77 -7.35
C ALA A 152 4.18 2.11 -8.55
N ALA A 153 3.15 2.93 -8.34
CA ALA A 153 2.30 3.41 -9.42
C ALA A 153 3.14 4.24 -10.41
N PRO A 154 2.97 4.05 -11.74
CA PRO A 154 3.83 4.70 -12.73
C PRO A 154 3.46 6.17 -13.01
N GLU A 155 2.37 6.66 -12.43
CA GLU A 155 1.85 8.00 -12.63
C GLU A 155 1.78 8.81 -11.34
N ILE A 156 1.98 10.12 -11.46
CA ILE A 156 1.72 11.06 -10.36
C ILE A 156 0.20 11.28 -10.27
N PHE A 157 -0.36 11.09 -9.08
CA PHE A 157 -1.79 11.31 -8.83
C PHE A 157 -2.10 12.80 -8.80
N ARG A 158 -3.12 13.20 -9.56
CA ARG A 158 -3.66 14.58 -9.58
C ARG A 158 -4.74 14.74 -8.50
N ASP A 159 -5.20 15.99 -8.33
CA ASP A 159 -6.16 16.34 -7.27
C ASP A 159 -7.43 15.50 -7.31
N GLU A 160 -7.92 15.19 -8.50
CA GLU A 160 -9.15 14.46 -8.69
C GLU A 160 -9.05 13.05 -8.07
N ILE A 161 -8.00 12.29 -8.43
CA ILE A 161 -7.81 10.93 -7.87
C ILE A 161 -7.40 10.99 -6.39
N LEU A 162 -6.66 12.02 -5.95
CA LEU A 162 -6.32 12.22 -4.54
C LEU A 162 -7.57 12.46 -3.67
N GLY A 163 -8.63 12.99 -4.24
CA GLY A 163 -9.91 13.26 -3.56
C GLY A 163 -10.88 12.08 -3.54
N VAL A 164 -10.62 10.98 -4.24
CA VAL A 164 -11.53 9.83 -4.34
C VAL A 164 -11.75 9.09 -3.03
N PRO A 165 -10.70 8.71 -2.26
CA PRO A 165 -10.93 7.93 -1.05
C PRO A 165 -11.52 8.77 0.09
N ARG A 166 -12.36 8.15 0.92
CA ARG A 166 -13.01 8.83 2.06
C ARG A 166 -12.02 9.30 3.12
N ILE A 167 -10.88 8.61 3.26
CA ILE A 167 -9.86 8.93 4.27
C ILE A 167 -8.64 9.55 3.60
N LYS A 168 -7.87 8.77 2.83
CA LYS A 168 -6.60 9.23 2.22
C LYS A 168 -6.14 8.37 1.05
N CYS A 169 -5.33 9.00 0.17
CA CYS A 169 -4.37 8.30 -0.66
C CYS A 169 -3.05 8.16 0.10
N ILE A 170 -2.50 6.96 0.18
CA ILE A 170 -1.21 6.67 0.81
C ILE A 170 -0.28 5.95 -0.16
N ASN A 171 1.01 6.15 0.00
CA ASN A 171 2.03 5.50 -0.83
C ASN A 171 3.05 4.77 0.05
N ILE A 172 3.61 3.69 -0.48
CA ILE A 172 4.77 3.04 0.11
C ILE A 172 6.01 3.31 -0.71
N HIS A 173 6.99 3.96 -0.08
CA HIS A 173 8.25 4.34 -0.66
C HIS A 173 9.41 3.56 -0.03
N SER A 174 10.29 2.98 -0.84
CA SER A 174 11.42 2.18 -0.34
C SER A 174 12.64 3.05 0.00
N GLY A 175 12.42 4.21 0.61
CA GLY A 175 13.44 5.19 0.99
C GLY A 175 13.06 5.98 2.23
N ARG A 176 14.06 6.43 3.00
CA ARG A 176 13.88 7.35 4.13
C ARG A 176 13.50 8.74 3.61
N LEU A 177 12.26 9.16 3.87
CA LEU A 177 11.81 10.51 3.53
C LEU A 177 12.20 11.52 4.64
N PRO A 178 12.54 12.76 4.26
CA PRO A 178 12.56 13.34 2.91
C PRO A 178 13.89 13.18 2.15
N ILE A 179 14.86 12.44 2.69
CA ILE A 179 16.23 12.37 2.16
C ILE A 179 16.31 11.57 0.85
N TYR A 180 15.61 10.42 0.74
CA TYR A 180 15.70 9.53 -0.42
C TYR A 180 14.43 9.58 -1.27
N ARG A 181 14.02 10.79 -1.72
CA ARG A 181 12.89 10.97 -2.63
C ARG A 181 13.26 10.58 -4.07
N GLY A 182 12.29 10.17 -4.88
CA GLY A 182 12.45 9.89 -6.30
C GLY A 182 12.72 8.41 -6.61
N MET A 183 13.60 8.15 -7.58
CA MET A 183 13.76 6.84 -8.20
C MET A 183 14.82 5.96 -7.52
N MET A 184 14.58 4.65 -7.44
CA MET A 184 15.52 3.63 -6.96
C MET A 184 16.12 3.93 -5.58
N PRO A 185 15.32 4.29 -4.55
CA PRO A 185 15.84 4.69 -3.24
C PRO A 185 16.69 3.61 -2.57
N ASN A 186 16.37 2.33 -2.76
CA ASN A 186 17.18 1.22 -2.25
C ASN A 186 18.62 1.25 -2.81
N PHE A 187 18.78 1.60 -4.09
CA PHE A 187 20.10 1.73 -4.71
C PHE A 187 20.90 2.86 -4.04
N TRP A 188 20.26 4.00 -3.81
CA TRP A 188 20.93 5.18 -3.26
C TRP A 188 21.28 5.00 -1.78
N GLN A 189 20.41 4.39 -0.99
CA GLN A 189 20.69 4.05 0.40
C GLN A 189 21.91 3.08 0.49
N LEU A 190 21.93 2.06 -0.38
CA LEU A 190 23.03 1.11 -0.45
C LEU A 190 24.34 1.77 -0.92
N LEU A 191 24.28 2.61 -1.98
CA LEU A 191 25.44 3.36 -2.48
C LEU A 191 25.99 4.33 -1.44
N ASN A 192 25.15 4.99 -0.67
CA ASN A 192 25.58 5.96 0.34
C ASN A 192 26.14 5.29 1.61
N GLY A 193 26.04 3.96 1.72
CA GLY A 193 26.58 3.23 2.86
C GLY A 193 25.75 3.32 4.12
N GLU A 194 24.43 3.46 3.97
CA GLU A 194 23.50 3.37 5.10
C GLU A 194 23.62 1.98 5.76
N SER A 195 23.39 1.91 7.06
CA SER A 195 23.35 0.62 7.79
C SER A 195 22.07 -0.16 7.57
N HIS A 196 21.03 0.52 7.11
CA HIS A 196 19.70 -0.04 6.81
C HIS A 196 19.03 0.71 5.66
N ALA A 197 18.17 0.03 4.95
CA ALA A 197 17.26 0.64 3.98
C ALA A 197 15.92 0.93 4.67
N THR A 198 15.56 2.20 4.78
CA THR A 198 14.28 2.59 5.38
C THR A 198 13.16 2.47 4.37
N ILE A 199 12.04 1.93 4.80
CA ILE A 199 10.78 1.88 4.08
C ILE A 199 9.83 2.88 4.73
N THR A 200 9.16 3.71 3.95
CA THR A 200 8.26 4.76 4.44
C THR A 200 6.87 4.59 3.86
N VAL A 201 5.85 4.52 4.71
CA VAL A 201 4.45 4.74 4.32
C VAL A 201 4.10 6.18 4.63
N HIS A 202 3.60 6.91 3.65
CA HIS A 202 3.30 8.33 3.76
C HIS A 202 2.01 8.69 3.04
N GLU A 203 1.40 9.81 3.42
CA GLU A 203 0.29 10.39 2.68
C GLU A 203 0.76 10.84 1.29
N MET A 204 -0.10 10.71 0.30
CA MET A 204 0.16 11.27 -1.02
C MET A 204 -0.24 12.75 -1.04
N ALA A 205 0.55 13.54 -1.74
CA ALA A 205 0.35 14.96 -1.97
C ALA A 205 0.67 15.31 -3.42
N LYS A 206 0.27 16.51 -3.87
CA LYS A 206 0.60 17.02 -5.22
C LYS A 206 2.08 16.95 -5.56
N LYS A 207 2.94 17.17 -4.57
CA LYS A 207 4.40 17.08 -4.74
C LYS A 207 4.85 15.66 -4.41
N LEU A 208 5.60 15.07 -5.32
CA LEU A 208 6.10 13.68 -5.20
C LEU A 208 6.87 13.48 -3.88
N ASP A 209 6.53 12.41 -3.16
CA ASP A 209 7.16 11.97 -1.90
C ASP A 209 7.30 13.11 -0.86
N ALA A 210 6.29 13.97 -0.72
CA ALA A 210 6.31 15.14 0.16
C ALA A 210 5.15 15.20 1.16
N GLY A 211 4.28 14.19 1.19
CA GLY A 211 3.21 14.10 2.18
C GLY A 211 3.71 13.62 3.54
N GLY A 212 2.89 13.80 4.58
CA GLY A 212 3.23 13.41 5.95
C GLY A 212 3.56 11.93 6.08
N VAL A 213 4.60 11.60 6.85
CA VAL A 213 5.00 10.22 7.14
C VAL A 213 4.07 9.61 8.17
N ILE A 214 3.48 8.47 7.83
CA ILE A 214 2.60 7.71 8.73
C ILE A 214 3.42 6.71 9.56
N LYS A 215 4.27 5.92 8.89
CA LYS A 215 5.06 4.88 9.56
C LYS A 215 6.30 4.54 8.75
N THR A 216 7.37 4.15 9.45
CA THR A 216 8.61 3.68 8.82
C THR A 216 9.01 2.31 9.34
N LYS A 217 9.82 1.60 8.56
CA LYS A 217 10.44 0.34 8.94
C LYS A 217 11.83 0.25 8.32
N ASP A 218 12.79 -0.19 9.12
CA ASP A 218 14.16 -0.39 8.66
C ASP A 218 14.42 -1.85 8.28
N PHE A 219 15.05 -2.01 7.13
CA PHE A 219 15.54 -3.29 6.61
C PHE A 219 17.08 -3.32 6.71
N PRO A 220 17.68 -4.24 7.48
CA PRO A 220 19.12 -4.24 7.72
C PRO A 220 19.91 -4.55 6.45
N LEU A 221 20.87 -3.69 6.13
CA LEU A 221 21.83 -3.90 5.06
C LEU A 221 23.05 -4.68 5.59
N LYS A 222 23.60 -5.55 4.75
CA LYS A 222 24.77 -6.37 5.04
C LYS A 222 25.96 -5.90 4.21
N ASP A 223 27.14 -6.18 4.69
CA ASP A 223 28.33 -6.02 3.89
C ASP A 223 28.23 -6.81 2.58
N ARG A 224 28.56 -6.16 1.47
CA ARG A 224 28.50 -6.74 0.11
C ARG A 224 27.10 -7.23 -0.30
N ASP A 225 26.06 -6.64 0.26
CA ASP A 225 24.68 -6.97 -0.10
C ASP A 225 24.41 -6.81 -1.60
N SER A 226 23.46 -7.56 -2.13
CA SER A 226 23.00 -7.32 -3.50
C SER A 226 21.79 -6.39 -3.51
N LEU A 227 21.71 -5.55 -4.56
CA LEU A 227 20.55 -4.69 -4.77
C LEU A 227 19.27 -5.52 -4.91
N ASP A 228 19.33 -6.67 -5.58
CA ASP A 228 18.21 -7.61 -5.74
C ASP A 228 17.65 -8.04 -4.37
N ARG A 229 18.51 -8.50 -3.45
CA ARG A 229 18.09 -8.89 -2.09
C ARG A 229 17.43 -7.72 -1.34
N VAL A 230 18.03 -6.53 -1.45
CA VAL A 230 17.52 -5.34 -0.75
C VAL A 230 16.15 -4.96 -1.30
N ILE A 231 15.96 -4.94 -2.63
CA ILE A 231 14.66 -4.63 -3.23
C ILE A 231 13.62 -5.68 -2.83
N VAL A 232 13.92 -6.96 -2.95
CA VAL A 232 12.99 -8.05 -2.59
C VAL A 232 12.60 -7.95 -1.11
N GLY A 233 13.59 -7.81 -0.21
CA GLY A 233 13.36 -7.75 1.23
C GLY A 233 12.54 -6.51 1.65
N THR A 234 12.88 -5.34 1.11
CA THR A 234 12.12 -4.11 1.39
C THR A 234 10.70 -4.15 0.84
N LYS A 235 10.43 -4.84 -0.29
CA LYS A 235 9.06 -5.07 -0.78
C LYS A 235 8.27 -5.99 0.14
N GLN A 236 8.87 -7.08 0.62
CA GLN A 236 8.22 -8.00 1.55
C GLN A 236 7.93 -7.35 2.91
N ASP A 237 8.91 -6.66 3.49
CA ASP A 237 8.73 -5.94 4.76
C ASP A 237 7.80 -4.74 4.61
N GLY A 238 7.80 -4.10 3.44
CA GLY A 238 6.86 -3.05 3.09
C GLY A 238 5.41 -3.52 3.05
N ALA A 239 5.16 -4.75 2.60
CA ALA A 239 3.82 -5.35 2.65
C ALA A 239 3.32 -5.50 4.09
N ARG A 240 4.17 -5.99 5.00
CA ARG A 240 3.82 -6.12 6.42
C ARG A 240 3.60 -4.76 7.08
N LEU A 241 4.47 -3.78 6.77
CA LEU A 241 4.29 -2.41 7.25
C LEU A 241 2.97 -1.80 6.75
N MET A 242 2.60 -2.03 5.49
CA MET A 242 1.32 -1.56 4.94
C MET A 242 0.12 -2.22 5.64
N ILE A 243 0.18 -3.52 5.95
CA ILE A 243 -0.85 -4.21 6.73
C ILE A 243 -1.02 -3.56 8.11
N GLU A 244 0.08 -3.27 8.81
CA GLU A 244 0.04 -2.57 10.09
C GLU A 244 -0.62 -1.20 9.99
N VAL A 245 -0.22 -0.39 9.00
CA VAL A 245 -0.78 0.96 8.76
C VAL A 245 -2.28 0.89 8.46
N LEU A 246 -2.71 -0.02 7.59
CA LEU A 246 -4.13 -0.18 7.26
C LEU A 246 -4.96 -0.65 8.47
N CYS A 247 -4.40 -1.50 9.33
CA CYS A 247 -5.04 -1.89 10.59
C CYS A 247 -5.12 -0.73 11.59
N ASP A 248 -4.09 0.12 11.65
CA ASP A 248 -4.11 1.32 12.47
C ASP A 248 -5.19 2.29 11.98
N ILE A 249 -5.28 2.53 10.66
CA ILE A 249 -6.35 3.35 10.04
C ILE A 249 -7.74 2.77 10.33
N GLN A 250 -7.93 1.47 10.17
CA GLN A 250 -9.21 0.80 10.46
C GLN A 250 -9.63 0.97 11.93
N SER A 251 -8.66 1.11 12.83
CA SER A 251 -8.89 1.34 14.26
C SER A 251 -9.03 2.84 14.60
N GLY A 252 -9.11 3.72 13.60
CA GLY A 252 -9.21 5.18 13.80
C GLY A 252 -7.90 5.86 14.19
N LYS A 253 -6.76 5.18 14.04
CA LYS A 253 -5.43 5.70 14.34
C LYS A 253 -4.74 6.08 13.03
N LEU A 254 -4.83 7.35 12.66
CA LEU A 254 -4.10 7.90 11.51
C LEU A 254 -3.33 9.14 11.98
N ASP A 255 -2.08 8.94 12.37
CA ASP A 255 -1.17 10.01 12.71
C ASP A 255 -0.12 10.13 11.61
N ALA A 256 0.01 11.32 11.03
CA ALA A 256 1.01 11.61 10.01
C ALA A 256 1.89 12.77 10.47
N THR A 257 3.19 12.52 10.53
CA THR A 257 4.19 13.56 10.85
C THR A 257 4.58 14.31 9.58
N GLN A 258 4.41 15.62 9.59
CA GLN A 258 4.82 16.47 8.48
C GLN A 258 6.34 16.42 8.28
N LEU A 259 6.75 16.36 7.01
CA LEU A 259 8.17 16.31 6.65
C LEU A 259 8.82 17.70 6.78
N ASP A 260 9.95 17.78 7.49
CA ASP A 260 10.85 18.93 7.35
C ASP A 260 11.63 18.77 6.04
N MET A 261 11.34 19.65 5.10
CA MET A 261 11.92 19.60 3.75
C MET A 261 13.30 20.26 3.64
N LYS A 262 13.90 20.74 4.76
CA LYS A 262 15.22 21.41 4.73
C LYS A 262 16.31 20.49 4.22
N ASP A 263 16.31 19.21 4.64
CA ASP A 263 17.29 18.20 4.24
C ASP A 263 16.79 17.31 3.09
N ALA A 264 15.74 17.74 2.41
CA ALA A 264 15.15 16.96 1.33
C ALA A 264 16.10 16.85 0.14
N SER A 265 16.31 15.64 -0.34
CA SER A 265 17.00 15.37 -1.59
C SER A 265 16.13 14.59 -2.56
N TYR A 266 16.47 14.66 -3.85
CA TYR A 266 15.77 13.98 -4.91
C TYR A 266 16.75 13.22 -5.79
N PHE A 267 16.51 11.93 -5.96
CA PHE A 267 17.35 11.06 -6.77
C PHE A 267 16.62 10.63 -8.04
N SER A 268 17.34 10.75 -9.16
CA SER A 268 16.91 10.21 -10.45
C SER A 268 17.34 8.75 -10.60
N PHE A 269 17.01 8.13 -11.75
CA PHE A 269 17.47 6.78 -12.06
C PHE A 269 19.02 6.73 -12.12
N PRO A 270 19.68 5.74 -11.46
CA PRO A 270 21.13 5.66 -11.38
C PRO A 270 21.81 5.55 -12.73
N GLN A 271 22.91 6.27 -12.86
CA GLN A 271 23.73 6.26 -14.08
C GLN A 271 24.80 5.15 -14.00
N PRO A 272 25.41 4.73 -15.13
CA PRO A 272 26.47 3.71 -15.11
C PRO A 272 27.66 4.03 -14.21
N LYS A 273 27.97 5.31 -13.98
CA LYS A 273 28.98 5.76 -13.02
C LYS A 273 28.63 5.39 -11.58
N ASP A 274 27.35 5.50 -11.23
CA ASP A 274 26.84 5.23 -9.88
C ASP A 274 26.88 3.71 -9.62
N VAL A 275 26.51 2.91 -10.63
CA VAL A 275 26.63 1.44 -10.58
C VAL A 275 28.07 1.01 -10.39
N ARG A 276 29.03 1.64 -11.10
CA ARG A 276 30.46 1.37 -10.89
C ARG A 276 30.89 1.72 -9.46
N ALA A 277 30.39 2.83 -8.90
CA ALA A 277 30.69 3.21 -7.53
C ALA A 277 30.11 2.20 -6.52
N LEU A 278 28.88 1.73 -6.74
CA LEU A 278 28.26 0.68 -5.91
C LEU A 278 29.08 -0.61 -5.91
N ARG A 279 29.52 -1.07 -7.10
CA ARG A 279 30.37 -2.27 -7.24
C ARG A 279 31.74 -2.10 -6.59
N LYS A 280 32.34 -0.90 -6.67
CA LYS A 280 33.62 -0.61 -5.98
C LYS A 280 33.49 -0.70 -4.45
N ARG A 281 32.31 -0.46 -3.88
CA ARG A 281 32.01 -0.70 -2.47
C ARG A 281 31.80 -2.19 -2.13
N GLY A 282 31.89 -3.08 -3.11
CA GLY A 282 31.73 -4.52 -2.94
C GLY A 282 30.30 -5.05 -3.10
N HIS A 283 29.33 -4.18 -3.37
CA HIS A 283 27.94 -4.59 -3.57
C HIS A 283 27.71 -5.22 -4.95
N LYS A 284 26.71 -6.10 -5.03
CA LYS A 284 26.30 -6.76 -6.28
C LYS A 284 24.97 -6.17 -6.78
N MET A 285 24.68 -6.38 -8.07
CA MET A 285 23.38 -5.99 -8.62
C MET A 285 22.33 -7.09 -8.42
N LEU A 286 22.74 -8.36 -8.63
CA LEU A 286 21.92 -9.56 -8.40
C LEU A 286 22.59 -10.49 -7.39
#